data_d5f4ec5b8749907dd29ebf8658887a4a
#
_entry.id   d5f4ec5b8749907dd29ebf8658887a4a
#
_cell.length_a   1.000
_cell.length_b   1.000
_cell.length_c   1.000
_cell.angle_alpha   90.00
_cell.angle_beta   90.00
_cell.angle_gamma   90.00
#
_symmetry.space_group_name_H-M   'P 1'
#
loop_
_entity.id
_entity.type
_entity.pdbx_description
1 polymer ?
#
loop_
_entity_poly.entity_id
_entity_poly.type
_entity_poly.pdbx_seq_one_letter_code
_entity_poly.pdbx_strand_id
1 'polypeptide(L)'
;NATPVTYTMVSRDELRTANPMHSLPMSLALQPSVISVNEGGTGLGYSKMTVRGIKGSQINVTLNGITLNDAESQEVFWVNIPALSGILSSVQLQRGLGTSASGPGAFGASLNLSTASVGANQYASADFGYGSYNTFTATAAAGTGLTRSGLYFDFAYSRGLTDGYIRNAFADVQSAFAVLGWMNERNSL
;
A
#
# COMPACT_ATOMS: atom_id res chain seq x y z
N ASN A 1 -13.73 -23.75 -9.01
CA ASN A 1 -12.50 -24.42 -8.55
C ASN A 1 -11.80 -23.50 -7.56
N ALA A 2 -11.96 -23.75 -6.24
CA ALA A 2 -11.21 -23.05 -5.22
C ALA A 2 -9.77 -23.62 -5.23
N THR A 3 -8.81 -22.83 -5.67
CA THR A 3 -7.41 -23.17 -5.50
C THR A 3 -7.09 -23.14 -4.00
N PRO A 4 -6.50 -24.20 -3.42
CA PRO A 4 -6.19 -24.27 -1.99
C PRO A 4 -4.97 -23.39 -1.65
N VAL A 5 -5.14 -22.09 -1.74
CA VAL A 5 -4.09 -21.11 -1.44
C VAL A 5 -4.46 -20.34 -0.19
N THR A 6 -3.53 -20.26 0.75
CA THR A 6 -3.73 -19.46 1.97
C THR A 6 -3.54 -17.99 1.63
N TYR A 7 -4.62 -17.23 1.65
CA TYR A 7 -4.58 -15.78 1.46
C TYR A 7 -5.29 -15.03 2.60
N THR A 8 -4.94 -13.78 2.76
CA THR A 8 -5.64 -12.83 3.62
C THR A 8 -6.01 -11.62 2.78
N MET A 9 -7.24 -11.15 2.93
CA MET A 9 -7.67 -9.86 2.40
C MET A 9 -7.65 -8.85 3.54
N VAL A 10 -6.95 -7.76 3.36
CA VAL A 10 -6.95 -6.62 4.28
C VAL A 10 -7.73 -5.50 3.61
N SER A 11 -8.78 -5.07 4.27
CA SER A 11 -9.70 -4.05 3.76
C SER A 11 -9.12 -2.63 3.96
N ARG A 12 -9.72 -1.64 3.28
CA ARG A 12 -9.40 -0.22 3.46
C ARG A 12 -9.54 0.20 4.93
N ASP A 13 -10.58 -0.22 5.61
CA ASP A 13 -10.85 0.18 6.99
C ASP A 13 -9.78 -0.37 7.95
N GLU A 14 -9.34 -1.61 7.74
CA GLU A 14 -8.23 -2.20 8.50
C GLU A 14 -6.91 -1.45 8.25
N LEU A 15 -6.60 -1.09 6.99
CA LEU A 15 -5.41 -0.31 6.65
C LEU A 15 -5.44 1.09 7.28
N ARG A 16 -6.58 1.76 7.28
CA ARG A 16 -6.76 3.08 7.91
C ARG A 16 -6.63 3.02 9.43
N THR A 17 -7.15 1.98 10.05
CA THR A 17 -7.03 1.77 11.51
C THR A 17 -5.56 1.55 11.91
N ALA A 18 -4.75 0.97 11.03
CA ALA A 18 -3.32 0.74 11.25
C ALA A 18 -2.43 1.98 11.05
N ASN A 19 -2.98 3.17 10.90
CA ASN A 19 -2.34 4.45 10.53
C ASN A 19 -1.99 4.54 9.01
N PRO A 20 -2.73 5.34 8.25
CA PRO A 20 -2.58 5.45 6.80
C PRO A 20 -1.22 6.02 6.33
N MET A 21 -0.47 6.64 7.23
CA MET A 21 0.87 7.18 6.92
C MET A 21 2.00 6.20 7.18
N HIS A 22 1.75 5.13 7.91
CA HIS A 22 2.77 4.09 8.04
C HIS A 22 3.10 3.48 6.69
N SER A 23 4.35 3.08 6.51
CA SER A 23 4.72 2.28 5.35
C SER A 23 3.87 1.00 5.30
N LEU A 24 3.51 0.54 4.12
CA LEU A 24 2.64 -0.62 3.98
C LEU A 24 3.11 -1.87 4.75
N PRO A 25 4.43 -2.20 4.81
CA PRO A 25 4.91 -3.26 5.68
C PRO A 25 4.45 -3.13 7.13
N MET A 26 4.49 -1.91 7.69
CA MET A 26 4.07 -1.68 9.08
C MET A 26 2.56 -1.83 9.27
N SER A 27 1.76 -1.41 8.28
CA SER A 27 0.31 -1.62 8.29
C SER A 27 -0.08 -3.10 8.21
N LEU A 28 0.80 -3.94 7.66
CA LEU A 28 0.60 -5.39 7.57
C LEU A 28 1.25 -6.18 8.71
N ALA A 29 1.93 -5.54 9.65
CA ALA A 29 2.69 -6.20 10.72
C ALA A 29 1.84 -7.11 11.64
N LEU A 30 0.53 -6.84 11.74
CA LEU A 30 -0.39 -7.67 12.52
C LEU A 30 -0.96 -8.87 11.74
N GLN A 31 -0.63 -8.98 10.46
CA GLN A 31 -1.11 -10.11 9.67
C GLN A 31 -0.32 -11.38 9.99
N PRO A 32 -0.97 -12.55 10.03
CA PRO A 32 -0.29 -13.80 10.34
C PRO A 32 0.90 -14.06 9.41
N SER A 33 2.02 -14.49 9.98
CA SER A 33 3.27 -14.82 9.26
C SER A 33 3.99 -13.63 8.61
N VAL A 34 3.59 -12.40 8.88
CA VAL A 34 4.29 -11.18 8.46
C VAL A 34 5.17 -10.68 9.61
N ILE A 35 6.43 -10.41 9.30
CA ILE A 35 7.35 -9.69 10.20
C ILE A 35 7.78 -8.44 9.46
N SER A 36 7.53 -7.30 10.08
CA SER A 36 7.89 -5.99 9.53
C SER A 36 8.87 -5.28 10.44
N VAL A 37 9.83 -4.59 9.84
CA VAL A 37 10.84 -3.80 10.53
C VAL A 37 10.85 -2.41 9.91
N ASN A 38 10.86 -1.37 10.76
CA ASN A 38 11.07 0.01 10.34
C ASN A 38 12.39 0.51 10.94
N GLU A 39 13.28 1.02 10.10
CA GLU A 39 14.63 1.40 10.51
C GLU A 39 14.63 2.65 11.41
N GLY A 40 13.68 3.57 11.23
CA GLY A 40 13.51 4.77 12.07
C GLY A 40 12.72 4.53 13.36
N GLY A 41 12.02 3.41 13.46
CA GLY A 41 11.21 3.01 14.62
C GLY A 41 9.87 3.73 14.77
N THR A 42 9.50 4.64 13.88
CA THR A 42 8.25 5.43 13.93
C THR A 42 7.21 5.02 12.89
N GLY A 43 7.53 4.02 12.06
CA GLY A 43 6.67 3.56 10.98
C GLY A 43 6.80 4.35 9.68
N LEU A 44 7.53 5.45 9.67
CA LEU A 44 7.87 6.25 8.49
C LEU A 44 9.27 5.90 7.96
N GLY A 45 9.51 6.17 6.69
CA GLY A 45 10.82 5.94 6.06
C GLY A 45 11.07 4.49 5.67
N TYR A 46 12.31 4.06 5.79
CA TYR A 46 12.74 2.73 5.37
C TYR A 46 12.09 1.61 6.19
N SER A 47 11.45 0.71 5.48
CA SER A 47 10.79 -0.46 6.06
C SER A 47 11.04 -1.69 5.21
N LYS A 48 11.10 -2.84 5.89
CA LYS A 48 11.25 -4.15 5.26
C LYS A 48 10.19 -5.09 5.82
N MET A 49 9.79 -6.07 5.04
CA MET A 49 8.94 -7.15 5.51
C MET A 49 9.42 -8.51 5.02
N THR A 50 9.11 -9.51 5.80
CA THR A 50 9.23 -10.92 5.43
C THR A 50 7.89 -11.62 5.63
N VAL A 51 7.60 -12.59 4.80
CA VAL A 51 6.41 -13.42 4.92
C VAL A 51 6.83 -14.88 5.04
N ARG A 52 6.47 -15.54 6.15
CA ARG A 52 6.95 -16.89 6.50
C ARG A 52 8.49 -17.00 6.48
N GLY A 53 9.20 -15.94 6.87
CA GLY A 53 10.67 -15.87 6.86
C GLY A 53 11.29 -15.62 5.48
N ILE A 54 10.50 -15.50 4.44
CA ILE A 54 10.96 -15.23 3.07
C ILE A 54 11.17 -13.73 2.88
N LYS A 55 12.31 -13.37 2.29
CA LYS A 55 12.74 -11.98 2.10
C LYS A 55 11.95 -11.26 1.00
N GLY A 56 11.97 -9.94 1.02
CA GLY A 56 11.29 -9.06 0.08
C GLY A 56 11.57 -9.35 -1.40
N SER A 57 12.80 -9.75 -1.75
CA SER A 57 13.19 -10.11 -3.11
C SER A 57 12.50 -11.37 -3.68
N GLN A 58 11.85 -12.15 -2.84
CA GLN A 58 11.10 -13.36 -3.22
C GLN A 58 9.58 -13.17 -2.99
N ILE A 59 9.15 -11.94 -2.77
CA ILE A 59 7.75 -11.55 -2.63
C ILE A 59 7.37 -10.70 -3.84
N ASN A 60 6.48 -11.19 -4.67
CA ASN A 60 5.97 -10.39 -5.77
C ASN A 60 4.93 -9.39 -5.27
N VAL A 61 5.10 -8.13 -5.61
CA VAL A 61 4.18 -7.05 -5.23
C VAL A 61 3.65 -6.39 -6.50
N THR A 62 2.33 -6.34 -6.61
CA THR A 62 1.67 -5.65 -7.73
C THR A 62 0.74 -4.56 -7.22
N LEU A 63 0.66 -3.47 -7.95
CA LEU A 63 -0.33 -2.40 -7.76
C LEU A 63 -1.20 -2.34 -9.02
N ASN A 64 -2.49 -2.64 -8.86
CA ASN A 64 -3.45 -2.73 -9.97
C ASN A 64 -2.94 -3.64 -11.13
N GLY A 65 -2.24 -4.74 -10.78
CA GLY A 65 -1.66 -5.68 -11.74
C GLY A 65 -0.28 -5.28 -12.29
N ILE A 66 0.25 -4.11 -11.97
CA ILE A 66 1.58 -3.66 -12.38
C ILE A 66 2.57 -4.01 -11.29
N THR A 67 3.66 -4.71 -11.64
CA THR A 67 4.71 -5.09 -10.70
C THR A 67 5.47 -3.88 -10.18
N LEU A 68 5.61 -3.78 -8.86
CA LEU A 68 6.37 -2.74 -8.16
C LEU A 68 7.79 -3.15 -7.81
N ASN A 69 8.11 -4.43 -7.94
CA ASN A 69 9.47 -4.93 -7.66
C ASN A 69 10.48 -4.28 -8.60
N ASP A 70 11.55 -3.78 -8.04
CA ASP A 70 12.69 -3.24 -8.79
C ASP A 70 13.31 -4.34 -9.66
N ALA A 71 13.70 -4.00 -10.88
CA ALA A 71 14.17 -4.96 -11.88
C ALA A 71 15.53 -5.58 -11.52
N GLU A 72 16.35 -4.89 -10.76
CA GLU A 72 17.70 -5.34 -10.36
C GLU A 72 17.66 -6.11 -9.04
N SER A 73 17.17 -5.49 -7.98
CA SER A 73 17.14 -6.05 -6.62
C SER A 73 16.01 -7.04 -6.38
N GLN A 74 14.97 -7.01 -7.22
CA GLN A 74 13.71 -7.74 -7.05
C GLN A 74 12.96 -7.37 -5.77
N GLU A 75 13.35 -6.29 -5.08
CA GLU A 75 12.70 -5.80 -3.87
C GLU A 75 11.82 -4.58 -4.15
N VAL A 76 10.91 -4.27 -3.24
CA VAL A 76 10.15 -3.01 -3.25
C VAL A 76 10.76 -2.05 -2.24
N PHE A 77 11.14 -0.87 -2.70
CA PHE A 77 11.62 0.21 -1.85
C PHE A 77 10.42 1.01 -1.31
N TRP A 78 9.86 0.56 -0.20
CA TRP A 78 8.66 1.15 0.39
C TRP A 78 8.79 2.63 0.74
N VAL A 79 10.01 3.11 0.97
CA VAL A 79 10.30 4.53 1.21
C VAL A 79 9.95 5.41 0.00
N ASN A 80 10.00 4.87 -1.21
CA ASN A 80 9.69 5.59 -2.45
C ASN A 80 8.17 5.75 -2.69
N ILE A 81 7.36 5.00 -1.95
CA ILE A 81 5.88 5.02 -2.05
C ILE A 81 5.25 5.20 -0.65
N PRO A 82 5.60 6.29 0.06
CA PRO A 82 5.06 6.55 1.39
C PRO A 82 3.54 6.72 1.32
N ALA A 83 2.86 6.43 2.44
CA ALA A 83 1.41 6.56 2.58
C ALA A 83 0.56 5.75 1.58
N LEU A 84 1.16 4.74 0.94
CA LEU A 84 0.46 3.86 0.00
C LEU A 84 -0.79 3.22 0.64
N SER A 85 -0.71 2.82 1.91
CA SER A 85 -1.84 2.26 2.67
C SER A 85 -3.07 3.17 2.71
N GLY A 86 -2.89 4.49 2.66
CA GLY A 86 -3.99 5.47 2.67
C GLY A 86 -4.82 5.51 1.38
N ILE A 87 -4.25 5.09 0.26
CA ILE A 87 -4.91 5.11 -1.05
C ILE A 87 -5.42 3.74 -1.51
N LEU A 88 -5.02 2.67 -0.82
CA LEU A 88 -5.46 1.32 -1.16
C LEU A 88 -6.92 1.07 -0.76
N SER A 89 -7.63 0.36 -1.60
CA SER A 89 -8.95 -0.20 -1.29
C SER A 89 -8.85 -1.56 -0.62
N SER A 90 -7.85 -2.33 -1.01
CA SER A 90 -7.60 -3.65 -0.44
C SER A 90 -6.16 -4.11 -0.70
N VAL A 91 -5.71 -5.00 0.16
CA VAL A 91 -4.46 -5.74 0.01
C VAL A 91 -4.77 -7.22 0.09
N GLN A 92 -4.42 -7.96 -0.94
CA GLN A 92 -4.47 -9.42 -0.92
C GLN A 92 -3.07 -9.96 -0.68
N LEU A 93 -2.85 -10.53 0.49
CA LEU A 93 -1.63 -11.23 0.84
C LEU A 93 -1.81 -12.74 0.64
N GLN A 94 -1.20 -13.29 -0.39
CA GLN A 94 -1.14 -14.73 -0.64
C GLN A 94 0.17 -15.28 -0.11
N ARG A 95 0.11 -16.34 0.68
CA ARG A 95 1.27 -16.97 1.32
C ARG A 95 1.63 -18.28 0.63
N GLY A 96 2.85 -18.41 0.16
CA GLY A 96 3.34 -19.55 -0.58
C GLY A 96 3.46 -19.27 -2.07
N LEU A 97 3.66 -20.31 -2.87
CA LEU A 97 3.80 -20.19 -4.31
C LEU A 97 2.59 -19.47 -4.90
N GLY A 98 2.85 -18.39 -5.63
CA GLY A 98 1.84 -17.68 -6.39
C GLY A 98 1.31 -18.51 -7.56
N THR A 99 0.16 -18.12 -8.09
CA THR A 99 -0.28 -18.59 -9.40
C THR A 99 0.64 -18.03 -10.49
N SER A 100 0.67 -18.64 -11.66
CA SER A 100 1.47 -18.13 -12.80
C SER A 100 1.12 -16.69 -13.20
N ALA A 101 -0.06 -16.21 -12.84
CA ALA A 101 -0.47 -14.82 -13.01
C ALA A 101 0.22 -13.83 -12.05
N SER A 102 0.88 -14.33 -10.99
CA SER A 102 1.55 -13.50 -9.98
C SER A 102 2.96 -13.06 -10.35
N GLY A 103 3.44 -13.39 -11.55
CA GLY A 103 4.76 -12.99 -12.05
C GLY A 103 5.93 -13.86 -11.56
N PRO A 104 7.15 -13.62 -12.08
CA PRO A 104 8.30 -14.51 -11.88
C PRO A 104 8.91 -14.47 -10.47
N GLY A 105 8.59 -13.49 -9.62
CA GLY A 105 9.16 -13.35 -8.27
C GLY A 105 8.35 -14.00 -7.14
N ALA A 106 7.23 -14.67 -7.44
CA ALA A 106 6.28 -15.15 -6.44
C ALA A 106 6.65 -16.52 -5.83
N PHE A 107 7.88 -16.70 -5.38
CA PHE A 107 8.31 -17.95 -4.77
C PHE A 107 7.87 -18.11 -3.31
N GLY A 108 7.70 -17.02 -2.58
CA GLY A 108 7.42 -17.04 -1.16
C GLY A 108 6.06 -16.48 -0.78
N ALA A 109 5.68 -15.40 -1.42
CA ALA A 109 4.39 -14.75 -1.25
C ALA A 109 4.08 -13.86 -2.45
N SER A 110 2.79 -13.50 -2.59
CA SER A 110 2.34 -12.44 -3.51
C SER A 110 1.52 -11.43 -2.75
N LEU A 111 1.77 -10.15 -3.01
CA LEU A 111 1.07 -9.03 -2.45
C LEU A 111 0.39 -8.27 -3.59
N ASN A 112 -0.92 -8.42 -3.72
CA ASN A 112 -1.70 -7.73 -4.73
C ASN A 112 -2.40 -6.54 -4.09
N LEU A 113 -2.00 -5.35 -4.51
CA LEU A 113 -2.49 -4.08 -4.02
C LEU A 113 -3.51 -3.53 -5.02
N SER A 114 -4.67 -3.14 -4.52
CA SER A 114 -5.69 -2.48 -5.33
C SER A 114 -5.93 -1.09 -4.79
N THR A 115 -5.83 -0.08 -5.63
CA THR A 115 -6.31 1.27 -5.30
C THR A 115 -7.82 1.29 -5.33
N ALA A 116 -8.42 2.39 -4.89
CA ALA A 116 -9.85 2.47 -4.79
C ALA A 116 -10.54 1.91 -6.04
N SER A 117 -11.41 0.95 -5.84
CA SER A 117 -12.38 0.59 -6.85
C SER A 117 -13.15 1.85 -7.23
N VAL A 118 -13.50 1.99 -8.51
CA VAL A 118 -14.37 3.06 -8.99
C VAL A 118 -15.59 3.11 -8.09
N GLY A 119 -15.55 3.99 -7.08
CA GLY A 119 -16.68 4.21 -6.19
C GLY A 119 -17.79 4.89 -6.97
N ALA A 120 -19.02 4.46 -6.77
CA ALA A 120 -20.16 5.16 -7.39
C ALA A 120 -20.33 6.59 -6.88
N ASN A 121 -19.80 6.89 -5.68
CA ASN A 121 -20.01 8.14 -4.96
C ASN A 121 -18.73 8.98 -4.88
N GLN A 122 -18.90 10.29 -4.99
CA GLN A 122 -17.86 11.26 -4.67
C GLN A 122 -17.52 11.20 -3.17
N TYR A 123 -16.25 11.44 -2.84
CA TYR A 123 -15.78 11.50 -1.47
C TYR A 123 -14.67 12.54 -1.30
N ALA A 124 -14.52 13.03 -0.09
CA ALA A 124 -13.34 13.76 0.34
C ALA A 124 -13.02 13.35 1.78
N SER A 125 -11.75 13.22 2.10
CA SER A 125 -11.27 12.89 3.44
C SER A 125 -10.00 13.67 3.75
N ALA A 126 -9.82 13.99 5.03
CA ALA A 126 -8.58 14.53 5.55
C ALA A 126 -8.29 13.83 6.88
N ASP A 127 -7.08 13.33 7.00
CA ASP A 127 -6.60 12.62 8.18
C ASP A 127 -5.35 13.33 8.70
N PHE A 128 -5.29 13.58 10.01
CA PHE A 128 -4.16 14.19 10.68
C PHE A 128 -3.74 13.30 11.84
N GLY A 129 -2.44 13.13 12.01
CA GLY A 129 -1.86 12.39 13.13
C GLY A 129 -0.72 13.15 13.75
N TYR A 130 -0.61 13.06 15.09
CA TYR A 130 0.53 13.54 15.83
C TYR A 130 0.95 12.47 16.83
N GLY A 131 2.24 12.24 16.97
CA GLY A 131 2.77 11.17 17.81
C GLY A 131 4.12 11.50 18.43
N SER A 132 4.69 10.51 19.09
CA SER A 132 6.01 10.60 19.73
C SER A 132 7.09 10.96 18.69
N TYR A 133 8.21 11.51 19.15
CA TYR A 133 9.36 11.92 18.33
C TYR A 133 9.00 12.97 17.27
N ASN A 134 8.13 13.93 17.64
CA ASN A 134 7.62 14.96 16.75
C ASN A 134 7.03 14.40 15.44
N THR A 135 6.50 13.20 15.51
CA THR A 135 5.88 12.58 14.34
C THR A 135 4.59 13.30 13.99
N PHE A 136 4.53 13.89 12.81
CA PHE A 136 3.34 14.53 12.26
C PHE A 136 2.99 13.86 10.93
N THR A 137 1.72 13.61 10.72
CA THR A 137 1.20 13.03 9.48
C THR A 137 -0.03 13.77 9.03
N ALA A 138 -0.14 14.03 7.75
CA ALA A 138 -1.32 14.64 7.14
C ALA A 138 -1.60 13.96 5.80
N THR A 139 -2.84 13.57 5.58
CA THR A 139 -3.32 13.00 4.31
C THR A 139 -4.59 13.69 3.91
N ALA A 140 -4.70 14.10 2.65
CA ALA A 140 -5.93 14.58 2.05
C ALA A 140 -6.21 13.76 0.78
N ALA A 141 -7.44 13.30 0.63
CA ALA A 141 -7.86 12.53 -0.53
C ALA A 141 -9.26 12.96 -0.97
N ALA A 142 -9.47 12.99 -2.29
CA ALA A 142 -10.76 13.30 -2.88
C ALA A 142 -10.97 12.51 -4.16
N GLY A 143 -12.19 12.08 -4.41
CA GLY A 143 -12.58 11.36 -5.60
C GLY A 143 -13.94 11.83 -6.12
N THR A 144 -14.07 11.88 -7.44
CA THR A 144 -15.33 12.28 -8.11
C THR A 144 -16.38 11.17 -8.10
N GLY A 145 -15.95 9.93 -7.82
CA GLY A 145 -16.78 8.77 -8.16
C GLY A 145 -16.98 8.64 -9.67
N LEU A 146 -17.77 7.67 -10.08
CA LEU A 146 -18.12 7.48 -11.49
C LEU A 146 -19.14 8.55 -11.92
N THR A 147 -18.74 9.43 -12.82
CA THR A 147 -19.62 10.46 -13.38
C THR A 147 -20.58 9.85 -14.41
N ARG A 148 -21.64 10.60 -14.77
CA ARG A 148 -22.59 10.18 -15.82
C ARG A 148 -21.95 9.99 -17.19
N SER A 149 -20.80 10.65 -17.45
CA SER A 149 -20.01 10.48 -18.67
C SER A 149 -19.09 9.26 -18.64
N GLY A 150 -19.06 8.53 -17.53
CA GLY A 150 -18.17 7.39 -17.33
C GLY A 150 -16.75 7.75 -16.88
N LEU A 151 -16.45 9.03 -16.67
CA LEU A 151 -15.15 9.47 -16.14
C LEU A 151 -15.12 9.35 -14.62
N TYR A 152 -13.96 9.01 -14.08
CA TYR A 152 -13.66 9.14 -12.66
C TYR A 152 -12.24 9.68 -12.45
N PHE A 153 -12.08 10.40 -11.37
CA PHE A 153 -10.80 10.95 -10.95
C PHE A 153 -10.66 10.82 -9.44
N ASP A 154 -9.53 10.27 -9.02
CA ASP A 154 -9.14 10.19 -7.61
C ASP A 154 -7.79 10.87 -7.43
N PHE A 155 -7.67 11.63 -6.35
CA PHE A 155 -6.43 12.30 -5.96
C PHE A 155 -6.19 12.10 -4.46
N ALA A 156 -4.95 11.85 -4.09
CA ALA A 156 -4.51 11.84 -2.70
C ALA A 156 -3.15 12.51 -2.58
N TYR A 157 -2.98 13.28 -1.52
CA TYR A 157 -1.71 13.86 -1.12
C TYR A 157 -1.44 13.55 0.35
N SER A 158 -0.22 13.20 0.66
CA SER A 158 0.19 12.85 2.03
C SER A 158 1.55 13.44 2.35
N ARG A 159 1.73 13.88 3.59
CA ARG A 159 3.02 14.29 4.13
C ARG A 159 3.22 13.70 5.52
N GLY A 160 4.40 13.18 5.79
CA GLY A 160 4.82 12.64 7.08
C GLY A 160 6.18 13.17 7.48
N LEU A 161 6.30 13.63 8.71
CA LEU A 161 7.52 14.13 9.33
C LEU A 161 7.76 13.37 10.63
N THR A 162 9.02 13.09 10.95
CA THR A 162 9.41 12.51 12.24
C THR A 162 10.88 12.75 12.52
N ASP A 163 11.23 12.97 13.79
CA ASP A 163 12.62 13.01 14.24
C ASP A 163 13.23 11.61 14.36
N GLY A 164 12.39 10.56 14.35
CA GLY A 164 12.79 9.17 14.52
C GLY A 164 12.98 8.75 15.99
N TYR A 165 12.74 7.49 16.26
CA TYR A 165 13.05 6.88 17.57
C TYR A 165 14.57 6.71 17.74
N ILE A 166 15.26 6.32 16.68
CA ILE A 166 16.70 6.12 16.65
C ILE A 166 17.36 7.47 16.35
N ARG A 167 18.43 7.78 17.04
CA ARG A 167 19.18 9.03 16.86
C ARG A 167 19.60 9.19 15.39
N ASN A 168 19.33 10.37 14.81
CA ASN A 168 19.58 10.73 13.40
C ASN A 168 18.74 9.93 12.37
N ALA A 169 17.68 9.26 12.77
CA ALA A 169 16.77 8.55 11.87
C ALA A 169 15.52 9.38 11.56
N PHE A 170 15.68 10.68 11.32
CA PHE A 170 14.58 11.54 10.89
C PHE A 170 14.07 11.14 9.50
N ALA A 171 12.80 11.41 9.24
CA ALA A 171 12.20 11.24 7.93
C ALA A 171 11.26 12.40 7.60
N ASP A 172 11.36 12.91 6.38
CA ASP A 172 10.39 13.80 5.73
C ASP A 172 9.94 13.13 4.44
N VAL A 173 8.71 12.65 4.42
CA VAL A 173 8.17 11.90 3.31
C VAL A 173 6.94 12.58 2.74
N GLN A 174 6.84 12.61 1.42
CA GLN A 174 5.70 13.18 0.70
C GLN A 174 5.27 12.21 -0.38
N SER A 175 3.96 12.16 -0.62
CA SER A 175 3.37 11.34 -1.65
C SER A 175 2.22 12.08 -2.30
N ALA A 176 2.16 12.03 -3.62
CA ALA A 176 1.02 12.45 -4.40
C ALA A 176 0.59 11.31 -5.32
N PHE A 177 -0.68 11.02 -5.33
CA PHE A 177 -1.26 9.96 -6.14
C PHE A 177 -2.49 10.48 -6.88
N ALA A 178 -2.58 10.16 -8.17
CA ALA A 178 -3.73 10.53 -8.98
C ALA A 178 -4.10 9.37 -9.90
N VAL A 179 -5.38 9.11 -10.01
CA VAL A 179 -5.94 8.15 -10.97
C VAL A 179 -6.99 8.88 -11.80
N LEU A 180 -6.89 8.76 -13.10
CA LEU A 180 -7.93 9.14 -14.05
C LEU A 180 -8.33 7.89 -14.81
N GLY A 181 -9.61 7.64 -14.89
CA GLY A 181 -10.11 6.53 -15.68
C GLY A 181 -11.44 6.85 -16.35
N TRP A 182 -11.76 6.04 -17.34
CA TRP A 182 -13.00 6.10 -18.06
C TRP A 182 -13.59 4.70 -18.19
N MET A 183 -14.86 4.60 -17.88
CA MET A 183 -15.59 3.34 -17.95
C MET A 183 -16.94 3.56 -18.63
N ASN A 184 -17.27 2.70 -19.56
CA ASN A 184 -18.61 2.60 -20.11
C ASN A 184 -19.09 1.13 -20.10
N GLU A 185 -20.33 0.87 -20.54
CA GLU A 185 -20.91 -0.48 -20.54
C GLU A 185 -20.09 -1.53 -21.33
N ARG A 186 -19.17 -1.12 -22.19
CA ARG A 186 -18.38 -2.00 -23.07
C ARG A 186 -16.88 -1.94 -22.81
N ASN A 187 -16.35 -0.87 -22.23
CA ASN A 187 -14.92 -0.65 -22.06
C ASN A 187 -14.60 -0.02 -20.69
N SER A 188 -13.42 -0.37 -20.14
CA SER A 188 -12.83 0.29 -18.99
C SER A 188 -11.35 0.60 -19.28
N LEU A 189 -10.92 1.80 -19.02
CA LEU A 189 -9.55 2.30 -19.12
C LEU A 189 -9.12 2.94 -17.80
#